data_08aa24902eb035d42349df7f774f9ae6
#
_entry.id   08aa24902eb035d42349df7f774f9ae6
#
_cell.length_a   1.000
_cell.length_b   1.000
_cell.length_c   1.000
_cell.angle_alpha   90.00
_cell.angle_beta   90.00
_cell.angle_gamma   90.00
#
_symmetry.space_group_name_H-M   'P 1'
#
loop_
_entity.id
_entity.type
_entity.pdbx_description
1 polymer ?
#
loop_
_entity_poly.entity_id
_entity_poly.type
_entity_poly.pdbx_seq_one_letter_code
_entity_poly.pdbx_strand_id
1 'polypeptide(L)'
;MIEAALRIFGLDAFATRLDDDEPWEQKLSGHEQQRLALARVLLHRPDWIVFDEAMSDLDEAMEARVYEVLAQQLPNAAVLSVTGRPAALEHLPRRWTLRESVGGHVALEAT
;
A
#
# COMPACT_ATOMS: atom_id res chain seq x y z
N MET A 1 2.36 14.77 -13.38
CA MET A 1 1.56 13.93 -12.47
C MET A 1 2.20 12.58 -12.18
N ILE A 2 2.59 11.82 -13.20
CA ILE A 2 3.26 10.52 -13.03
C ILE A 2 4.58 10.68 -12.27
N GLU A 3 5.40 11.62 -12.68
CA GLU A 3 6.69 11.90 -12.04
C GLU A 3 6.54 12.28 -10.57
N ALA A 4 5.54 13.09 -10.24
CA ALA A 4 5.28 13.49 -8.87
C ALA A 4 4.86 12.28 -8.01
N ALA A 5 4.02 11.39 -8.52
CA ALA A 5 3.61 10.18 -7.83
C ALA A 5 4.80 9.25 -7.56
N LEU A 6 5.70 9.11 -8.52
CA LEU A 6 6.92 8.31 -8.35
C LEU A 6 7.83 8.90 -7.26
N ARG A 7 8.00 10.21 -7.23
CA ARG A 7 8.84 10.89 -6.24
C ARG A 7 8.30 10.77 -4.82
N ILE A 8 6.98 10.82 -4.66
CA ILE A 8 6.34 10.68 -3.36
C ILE A 8 6.76 9.37 -2.67
N PHE A 9 6.90 8.30 -3.44
CA PHE A 9 7.25 6.98 -2.92
C PHE A 9 8.74 6.62 -3.11
N GLY A 10 9.60 7.62 -3.36
CA GLY A 10 11.04 7.40 -3.43
C GLY A 10 11.53 6.70 -4.70
N LEU A 11 10.78 6.82 -5.80
CA LEU A 11 11.14 6.24 -7.10
C LEU A 11 11.67 7.30 -8.06
N ASP A 12 12.41 8.29 -7.54
CA ASP A 12 12.93 9.42 -8.31
C ASP A 12 13.79 8.98 -9.49
N ALA A 13 14.58 7.93 -9.30
CA ALA A 13 15.47 7.40 -10.35
C ALA A 13 14.73 6.93 -11.59
N PHE A 14 13.47 6.58 -11.45
CA PHE A 14 12.64 6.09 -12.55
C PHE A 14 11.78 7.18 -13.20
N ALA A 15 11.67 8.35 -12.57
CA ALA A 15 10.85 9.45 -13.08
C ALA A 15 11.30 9.95 -14.46
N THR A 16 12.57 9.79 -14.80
CA THR A 16 13.16 10.20 -16.09
C THR A 16 13.23 9.05 -17.10
N ARG A 17 12.73 7.88 -16.74
CA ARG A 17 12.81 6.66 -17.55
C ARG A 17 11.43 6.09 -17.93
N LEU A 18 10.43 6.95 -18.01
CA LEU A 18 9.05 6.53 -18.26
C LEU A 18 8.82 5.91 -19.62
N ASP A 19 9.62 6.32 -20.63
CA ASP A 19 9.50 5.82 -21.99
C ASP A 19 10.44 4.65 -22.29
N ASP A 20 11.23 4.22 -21.31
CA ASP A 20 12.15 3.11 -21.49
C ASP A 20 11.38 1.79 -21.56
N ASP A 21 11.68 1.00 -22.58
CA ASP A 21 11.14 -0.35 -22.73
C ASP A 21 12.10 -1.36 -22.10
N GLU A 22 11.78 -1.78 -20.90
CA GLU A 22 12.63 -2.62 -20.06
C GLU A 22 11.82 -3.71 -19.38
N PRO A 23 12.40 -4.86 -19.04
CA PRO A 23 11.71 -5.89 -18.26
C PRO A 23 11.63 -5.47 -16.78
N TRP A 24 10.77 -4.49 -16.48
CA TRP A 24 10.67 -3.86 -15.17
C TRP A 24 10.41 -4.85 -14.03
N GLU A 25 9.64 -5.90 -14.29
CA GLU A 25 9.37 -6.95 -13.30
C GLU A 25 10.63 -7.63 -12.79
N GLN A 26 11.65 -7.71 -13.64
CA GLN A 26 12.93 -8.31 -13.29
C GLN A 26 13.93 -7.30 -12.73
N LYS A 27 13.79 -6.03 -13.09
CA LYS A 27 14.72 -4.96 -12.71
C LYS A 27 14.38 -4.31 -11.39
N LEU A 28 13.10 -4.23 -11.05
CA LEU A 28 12.66 -3.64 -9.79
C LEU A 28 12.76 -4.66 -8.67
N SER A 29 13.28 -4.23 -7.52
CA SER A 29 13.21 -5.02 -6.29
C SER A 29 11.77 -5.17 -5.80
N GLY A 30 11.53 -6.09 -4.86
CA GLY A 30 10.20 -6.29 -4.28
C GLY A 30 9.64 -5.00 -3.68
N HIS A 31 10.43 -4.28 -2.89
CA HIS A 31 9.98 -3.02 -2.30
C HIS A 31 9.75 -1.92 -3.34
N GLU A 32 10.53 -1.87 -4.41
CA GLU A 32 10.31 -0.93 -5.51
C GLU A 32 9.03 -1.23 -6.27
N GLN A 33 8.72 -2.51 -6.50
CA GLN A 33 7.46 -2.92 -7.12
C GLN A 33 6.26 -2.53 -6.25
N GLN A 34 6.34 -2.69 -4.94
CA GLN A 34 5.28 -2.27 -4.03
C GLN A 34 5.09 -0.76 -4.05
N ARG A 35 6.17 0.02 -4.05
CA ARG A 35 6.09 1.48 -4.17
C ARG A 35 5.49 1.93 -5.49
N LEU A 36 5.83 1.25 -6.58
CA LEU A 36 5.25 1.54 -7.90
C LEU A 36 3.74 1.29 -7.91
N ALA A 37 3.29 0.21 -7.30
CA ALA A 37 1.87 -0.08 -7.17
C ALA A 37 1.14 1.02 -6.38
N LEU A 38 1.76 1.53 -5.33
CA LEU A 38 1.21 2.64 -4.53
C LEU A 38 1.13 3.95 -5.35
N ALA A 39 2.14 4.23 -6.17
CA ALA A 39 2.11 5.38 -7.07
C ALA A 39 0.92 5.30 -8.04
N ARG A 40 0.63 4.10 -8.54
CA ARG A 40 -0.54 3.88 -9.41
C ARG A 40 -1.85 4.17 -8.69
N VAL A 41 -1.95 3.82 -7.41
CA VAL A 41 -3.15 4.13 -6.60
C VAL A 41 -3.39 5.64 -6.56
N LEU A 42 -2.35 6.44 -6.35
CA LEU A 42 -2.48 7.90 -6.35
C LEU A 42 -2.97 8.45 -7.69
N LEU A 43 -2.49 7.88 -8.79
CA LEU A 43 -2.86 8.34 -10.14
C LEU A 43 -4.30 7.97 -10.49
N HIS A 44 -4.75 6.80 -10.06
CA HIS A 44 -6.11 6.33 -10.34
C HIS A 44 -7.17 6.96 -9.46
N ARG A 45 -6.82 7.47 -8.29
CA ARG A 45 -7.72 8.10 -7.32
C ARG A 45 -8.98 7.28 -7.05
N PRO A 46 -8.83 6.03 -6.59
CA PRO A 46 -9.97 5.14 -6.38
C PRO A 46 -10.79 5.56 -5.15
N ASP A 47 -12.04 5.10 -5.09
CA ASP A 47 -12.90 5.27 -3.92
C ASP A 47 -12.65 4.20 -2.86
N TRP A 48 -12.18 3.03 -3.28
CA TRP A 48 -11.84 1.89 -2.41
C TRP A 48 -10.44 1.41 -2.69
N ILE A 49 -9.68 1.20 -1.64
CA ILE A 49 -8.33 0.65 -1.70
C ILE A 49 -8.27 -0.58 -0.81
N VAL A 50 -7.86 -1.71 -1.39
CA VAL A 50 -7.66 -2.95 -0.64
C VAL A 50 -6.18 -3.30 -0.72
N PHE A 51 -5.53 -3.36 0.43
CA PHE A 51 -4.15 -3.81 0.56
C PHE A 51 -4.13 -5.24 1.12
N ASP A 52 -3.61 -6.17 0.37
CA ASP A 52 -3.39 -7.54 0.82
C ASP A 52 -1.88 -7.77 0.94
N GLU A 53 -1.34 -7.54 2.14
CA GLU A 53 0.10 -7.61 2.41
C GLU A 53 0.94 -6.73 1.46
N ALA A 54 0.36 -5.64 0.98
CA ALA A 54 0.95 -4.80 -0.08
C ALA A 54 2.19 -4.02 0.37
N MET A 55 2.42 -3.94 1.67
CA MET A 55 3.55 -3.20 2.25
C MET A 55 4.54 -4.10 2.98
N SER A 56 4.49 -5.40 2.73
CA SER A 56 5.32 -6.40 3.43
C SER A 56 6.83 -6.20 3.22
N ASP A 57 7.24 -5.65 2.08
CA ASP A 57 8.64 -5.37 1.76
C ASP A 57 9.08 -3.95 2.12
N LEU A 58 8.19 -3.13 2.66
CA LEU A 58 8.49 -1.77 3.09
C LEU A 58 8.90 -1.74 4.56
N ASP A 59 9.79 -0.81 4.92
CA ASP A 59 10.08 -0.55 6.33
C ASP A 59 8.94 0.23 6.99
N GLU A 60 8.97 0.33 8.32
CA GLU A 60 7.90 1.00 9.07
C GLU A 60 7.77 2.48 8.72
N ALA A 61 8.87 3.16 8.46
CA ALA A 61 8.85 4.58 8.09
C ALA A 61 8.16 4.80 6.75
N MET A 62 8.44 3.96 5.77
CA MET A 62 7.78 4.04 4.46
C MET A 62 6.30 3.66 4.56
N GLU A 63 5.97 2.64 5.34
CA GLU A 63 4.57 2.25 5.56
C GLU A 63 3.77 3.39 6.20
N ALA A 64 4.30 4.04 7.22
CA ALA A 64 3.68 5.20 7.85
C ALA A 64 3.47 6.33 6.82
N ARG A 65 4.47 6.59 5.99
CA ARG A 65 4.36 7.60 4.95
C ARG A 65 3.26 7.28 3.92
N VAL A 66 3.11 6.01 3.56
CA VAL A 66 2.04 5.59 2.65
C VAL A 66 0.67 6.00 3.22
N TYR A 67 0.40 5.65 4.48
CA TYR A 67 -0.88 6.01 5.10
C TYR A 67 -1.08 7.52 5.22
N GLU A 68 -0.04 8.26 5.55
CA GLU A 68 -0.09 9.72 5.60
C GLU A 68 -0.41 10.32 4.23
N VAL A 69 0.27 9.86 3.18
CA VAL A 69 0.04 10.32 1.81
C VAL A 69 -1.38 10.01 1.36
N LEU A 70 -1.87 8.80 1.63
CA LEU A 70 -3.25 8.43 1.28
C LEU A 70 -4.27 9.31 2.00
N ALA A 71 -4.06 9.60 3.27
CA ALA A 71 -4.95 10.47 4.03
C ALA A 71 -4.98 11.91 3.49
N GLN A 72 -3.84 12.39 2.99
CA GLN A 72 -3.73 13.74 2.42
C GLN A 72 -4.23 13.83 0.99
N GLN A 73 -3.89 12.85 0.16
CA GLN A 73 -4.17 12.89 -1.28
C GLN A 73 -5.53 12.28 -1.65
N LEU A 74 -5.99 11.30 -0.89
CA LEU A 74 -7.24 10.58 -1.14
C LEU A 74 -8.08 10.52 0.15
N PRO A 75 -8.48 11.67 0.71
CA PRO A 75 -9.14 11.71 2.02
C PRO A 75 -10.51 11.02 2.07
N ASN A 76 -11.14 10.84 0.91
CA ASN A 76 -12.46 10.22 0.84
C ASN A 76 -12.40 8.74 0.44
N ALA A 77 -11.23 8.19 0.19
CA ALA A 77 -11.09 6.79 -0.14
C ALA A 77 -11.27 5.90 1.10
N ALA A 78 -12.00 4.82 0.95
CA ALA A 78 -12.08 3.77 1.97
C ALA A 78 -10.88 2.85 1.84
N VAL A 79 -10.19 2.59 2.94
CA VAL A 79 -8.98 1.76 2.95
C VAL A 79 -9.22 0.52 3.81
N LEU A 80 -8.98 -0.65 3.22
CA LEU A 80 -8.98 -1.93 3.90
C LEU A 80 -7.59 -2.55 3.77
N SER A 81 -6.92 -2.79 4.90
CA SER A 81 -5.62 -3.45 4.92
C SER A 81 -5.71 -4.82 5.54
N VAL A 82 -5.25 -5.83 4.82
CA VAL A 82 -5.03 -7.18 5.34
C VAL A 82 -3.55 -7.30 5.66
N THR A 83 -3.22 -7.32 6.95
CA THR A 83 -1.83 -7.28 7.40
C THR A 83 -1.70 -7.83 8.82
N GLY A 84 -0.52 -8.36 9.14
CA GLY A 84 -0.13 -8.70 10.51
C GLY A 84 0.73 -7.62 11.17
N ARG A 85 0.96 -6.48 10.52
CA ARG A 85 1.89 -5.45 10.98
C ARG A 85 1.21 -4.44 11.90
N PRO A 86 1.78 -4.16 13.10
CA PRO A 86 1.18 -3.23 14.06
C PRO A 86 1.07 -1.79 13.56
N ALA A 87 1.96 -1.35 12.66
CA ALA A 87 1.98 0.02 12.16
C ALA A 87 0.65 0.43 11.50
N ALA A 88 -0.04 -0.52 10.86
CA ALA A 88 -1.33 -0.24 10.23
C ALA A 88 -2.40 0.22 11.25
N LEU A 89 -2.32 -0.25 12.49
CA LEU A 89 -3.31 0.07 13.53
C LEU A 89 -3.28 1.54 13.95
N GLU A 90 -2.13 2.18 13.84
CA GLU A 90 -1.99 3.60 14.20
C GLU A 90 -2.70 4.51 13.20
N HIS A 91 -2.80 4.07 11.96
CA HIS A 91 -3.37 4.85 10.86
C HIS A 91 -4.80 4.45 10.50
N LEU A 92 -5.18 3.20 10.81
CA LEU A 92 -6.49 2.64 10.53
C LEU A 92 -7.12 2.19 11.85
N PRO A 93 -7.97 3.02 12.47
CA PRO A 93 -8.43 2.80 13.85
C PRO A 93 -9.40 1.64 14.01
N ARG A 94 -10.05 1.20 12.95
CA ARG A 94 -10.99 0.08 13.00
C ARG A 94 -10.24 -1.21 12.69
N ARG A 95 -10.42 -2.20 13.55
CA ARG A 95 -9.75 -3.50 13.41
C ARG A 95 -10.75 -4.63 13.42
N TRP A 96 -10.51 -5.58 12.50
CA TRP A 96 -11.24 -6.84 12.44
C TRP A 96 -10.22 -7.96 12.54
N THR A 97 -10.51 -8.97 13.33
CA THR A 97 -9.61 -10.11 13.52
C THR A 97 -10.26 -11.35 12.93
N LEU A 98 -9.51 -12.08 12.10
CA LEU A 98 -9.90 -13.42 11.66
C LEU A 98 -9.54 -14.40 12.77
N ARG A 99 -10.54 -15.11 13.25
CA ARG A 99 -10.37 -16.09 14.34
C ARG A 99 -10.93 -17.42 13.93
N GLU A 100 -10.13 -18.46 14.11
CA GLU A 100 -10.57 -19.83 13.89
C GLU A 100 -11.29 -20.31 15.17
N SER A 101 -12.49 -20.82 14.98
CA SER A 101 -13.29 -21.40 16.08
C SER A 101 -13.12 -22.90 16.14
N VAL A 102 -13.60 -23.48 17.24
CA VAL A 102 -13.67 -24.94 17.42
C VAL A 102 -14.48 -25.54 16.27
N GLY A 103 -13.92 -26.54 15.57
CA GLY A 103 -14.56 -27.15 14.39
C GLY A 103 -14.09 -26.60 13.05
N GLY A 104 -13.06 -25.72 13.05
CA GLY A 104 -12.41 -25.25 11.82
C GLY A 104 -13.13 -24.12 11.10
N HIS A 105 -14.15 -23.51 11.71
CA HIS A 105 -14.80 -22.32 11.16
C HIS A 105 -13.98 -21.08 11.44
N VAL A 106 -13.91 -20.19 10.45
CA VAL A 106 -13.23 -18.89 10.59
C VAL A 106 -14.28 -17.80 10.67
N ALA A 107 -14.19 -16.96 11.69
CA ALA A 107 -15.08 -15.82 11.88
C ALA A 107 -14.29 -14.52 11.86
N LEU A 108 -14.93 -13.48 11.35
CA LEU A 108 -14.40 -12.12 11.37
C LEU A 108 -15.01 -11.37 12.55
N GLU A 109 -14.17 -10.95 13.49
CA GLU A 109 -14.61 -10.26 14.70
C GLU A 109 -14.07 -8.84 14.75
N ALA A 110 -14.94 -7.87 15.03
CA ALA A 110 -14.53 -6.49 15.30
C ALA A 110 -13.89 -6.41 16.70
N THR A 111 -12.75 -5.75 16.79
CA THR A 111 -12.02 -5.62 18.07
C THR A 111 -11.72 -4.17 18.44
#